data_200f8ab46548c591c96720d1e229f2cc
#
_entry.id   200f8ab46548c591c96720d1e229f2cc
#
_cell.length_a   1.000
_cell.length_b   1.000
_cell.length_c   1.000
_cell.angle_alpha   90.00
_cell.angle_beta   90.00
_cell.angle_gamma   90.00
#
_symmetry.space_group_name_H-M   'P 1'
#
loop_
_entity.id
_entity.type
_entity.pdbx_description
1 polymer ?
#
loop_
_entity_poly.entity_id
_entity_poly.type
_entity_poly.pdbx_seq_one_letter_code
_entity_poly.pdbx_strand_id
1 'polypeptide(L)'
;MHWFCLQFAICHLIWNINSLYDFIGAAEEVIAITIAIMGLYIGFLWRYSPLEKIPKLMGLYEGIIEYNYNGTVAKKDTFVKIRQTLLSIKVQITTNEIKSNTIVANLVEENEEYVLYYTYITNPKSKYSKENPIQHGTCRLILSTKGCLTGNYWTSRQTIGDIELKKCR
;
A
#
# COMPACT_ATOMS: atom_id res chain seq x y z
N MET A 1 21.17 22.59 4.17
CA MET A 1 20.96 23.86 3.42
C MET A 1 19.48 24.17 3.19
N HIS A 2 18.57 23.22 3.00
CA HIS A 2 17.13 23.49 2.77
C HIS A 2 16.34 23.96 4.01
N TRP A 3 16.74 23.61 5.22
CA TRP A 3 16.09 24.07 6.46
C TRP A 3 16.26 25.58 6.70
N PHE A 4 17.39 26.12 6.32
CA PHE A 4 17.66 27.58 6.45
C PHE A 4 16.78 28.41 5.51
N CYS A 5 16.52 27.95 4.29
CA CYS A 5 15.64 28.68 3.36
C CYS A 5 14.18 28.70 3.85
N LEU A 6 13.69 27.60 4.46
CA LEU A 6 12.33 27.54 4.99
C LEU A 6 12.17 28.47 6.22
N GLN A 7 13.16 28.47 7.12
CA GLN A 7 13.19 29.38 8.26
C GLN A 7 13.27 30.84 7.83
N PHE A 8 14.05 31.16 6.80
CA PHE A 8 14.16 32.53 6.26
C PHE A 8 12.84 32.99 5.62
N ALA A 9 12.13 32.12 4.88
CA ALA A 9 10.84 32.44 4.29
C ALA A 9 9.78 32.68 5.37
N ILE A 10 9.72 31.85 6.40
CA ILE A 10 8.81 32.02 7.54
C ILE A 10 9.13 33.27 8.34
N CYS A 11 10.40 33.55 8.60
CA CYS A 11 10.82 34.79 9.28
C CYS A 11 10.48 36.03 8.46
N HIS A 12 10.65 36.00 7.14
CA HIS A 12 10.32 37.13 6.26
C HIS A 12 8.81 37.39 6.21
N LEU A 13 7.98 36.33 6.22
CA LEU A 13 6.52 36.44 6.33
C LEU A 13 6.09 37.05 7.67
N ILE A 14 6.68 36.62 8.79
CA ILE A 14 6.36 37.11 10.13
C ILE A 14 6.79 38.54 10.34
N TRP A 15 7.92 39.01 9.74
CA TRP A 15 8.47 40.33 9.93
C TRP A 15 7.66 41.46 9.24
N ASN A 16 6.79 41.13 8.33
CA ASN A 16 6.01 42.09 7.54
C ASN A 16 4.53 42.18 7.96
N ILE A 17 4.19 41.69 9.16
CA ILE A 17 2.82 41.71 9.70
C ILE A 17 2.58 43.06 10.37
N ASN A 18 1.89 43.96 9.67
CA ASN A 18 1.52 45.30 10.19
C ASN A 18 -0.01 45.41 10.43
N SER A 19 -0.79 44.44 10.01
CA SER A 19 -2.23 44.43 10.17
C SER A 19 -2.78 43.02 10.43
N LEU A 20 -4.04 42.94 10.90
CA LEU A 20 -4.75 41.67 11.06
C LEU A 20 -4.89 40.91 9.72
N TYR A 21 -5.07 41.64 8.62
CA TYR A 21 -5.15 41.07 7.27
C TYR A 21 -3.83 40.44 6.83
N ASP A 22 -2.70 41.11 7.11
CA ASP A 22 -1.37 40.55 6.80
C ASP A 22 -1.10 39.28 7.60
N PHE A 23 -1.54 39.25 8.88
CA PHE A 23 -1.44 38.06 9.72
C PHE A 23 -2.24 36.92 9.18
N ILE A 24 -3.51 37.14 8.75
CA ILE A 24 -4.38 36.11 8.18
C ILE A 24 -3.78 35.59 6.87
N GLY A 25 -3.33 36.47 5.97
CA GLY A 25 -2.68 36.08 4.72
C GLY A 25 -1.43 35.25 4.93
N ALA A 26 -0.56 35.65 5.86
CA ALA A 26 0.64 34.90 6.22
C ALA A 26 0.32 33.51 6.81
N ALA A 27 -0.74 33.41 7.63
CA ALA A 27 -1.19 32.14 8.19
C ALA A 27 -1.72 31.19 7.10
N GLU A 28 -2.49 31.68 6.14
CA GLU A 28 -2.99 30.90 5.00
C GLU A 28 -1.84 30.33 4.16
N GLU A 29 -0.83 31.14 3.84
CA GLU A 29 0.34 30.68 3.08
C GLU A 29 1.13 29.61 3.83
N VAL A 30 1.37 29.78 5.13
CA VAL A 30 2.07 28.79 5.96
C VAL A 30 1.30 27.48 6.02
N ILE A 31 -0.03 27.53 6.19
CA ILE A 31 -0.88 26.36 6.20
C ILE A 31 -0.81 25.64 4.84
N ALA A 32 -0.94 26.35 3.73
CA ALA A 32 -0.89 25.78 2.38
C ALA A 32 0.45 25.09 2.11
N ILE A 33 1.57 25.73 2.44
CA ILE A 33 2.91 25.15 2.29
C ILE A 33 3.07 23.92 3.18
N THR A 34 2.59 23.97 4.41
CA THR A 34 2.65 22.84 5.35
C THR A 34 1.89 21.62 4.80
N ILE A 35 0.66 21.82 4.30
CA ILE A 35 -0.14 20.78 3.70
C ILE A 35 0.57 20.18 2.48
N ALA A 36 1.16 21.01 1.62
CA ALA A 36 1.90 20.55 0.45
C ALA A 36 3.12 19.70 0.84
N ILE A 37 3.92 20.14 1.82
CA ILE A 37 5.06 19.39 2.33
C ILE A 37 4.63 18.07 2.96
N MET A 38 3.56 18.07 3.77
CA MET A 38 3.02 16.85 4.36
C MET A 38 2.52 15.88 3.29
N GLY A 39 1.83 16.37 2.26
CA GLY A 39 1.37 15.56 1.13
C GLY A 39 2.53 14.89 0.38
N LEU A 40 3.59 15.63 0.10
CA LEU A 40 4.81 15.11 -0.51
C LEU A 40 5.51 14.09 0.41
N TYR A 41 5.58 14.36 1.71
CA TYR A 41 6.17 13.43 2.68
C TYR A 41 5.38 12.12 2.71
N ILE A 42 4.08 12.16 2.94
CA ILE A 42 3.20 10.99 3.01
C ILE A 42 3.23 10.19 1.71
N GLY A 43 3.21 10.86 0.56
CA GLY A 43 3.19 10.21 -0.75
C GLY A 43 4.51 9.57 -1.14
N PHE A 44 5.61 10.24 -0.87
CA PHE A 44 6.90 9.90 -1.48
C PHE A 44 8.10 9.96 -0.55
N LEU A 45 8.33 11.07 0.18
CA LEU A 45 9.59 11.33 0.90
C LEU A 45 9.82 10.42 2.09
N TRP A 46 8.78 9.91 2.73
CA TRP A 46 8.86 8.98 3.87
C TRP A 46 9.76 7.77 3.58
N ARG A 47 9.85 7.34 2.31
CA ARG A 47 10.68 6.21 1.89
C ARG A 47 12.18 6.42 2.12
N TYR A 48 12.61 7.66 2.14
CA TYR A 48 14.00 8.07 2.32
C TYR A 48 14.28 8.52 3.75
N SER A 49 13.23 8.65 4.58
CA SER A 49 13.35 9.04 5.97
C SER A 49 13.95 7.91 6.80
N PRO A 50 15.00 8.14 7.57
CA PRO A 50 15.54 7.16 8.52
C PRO A 50 14.65 7.00 9.76
N LEU A 51 13.68 7.89 9.97
CA LEU A 51 12.76 7.85 11.11
C LEU A 51 11.65 6.80 10.92
N GLU A 52 11.37 6.43 9.66
CA GLU A 52 10.31 5.49 9.33
C GLU A 52 10.87 4.07 9.22
N LYS A 53 10.54 3.24 10.19
CA LYS A 53 10.93 1.82 10.23
C LYS A 53 10.00 0.90 9.42
N ILE A 54 8.97 1.46 8.79
CA ILE A 54 7.97 0.71 8.02
C ILE A 54 8.61 0.05 6.79
N PRO A 55 8.44 -1.26 6.59
CA PRO A 55 8.96 -1.97 5.42
C PRO A 55 8.43 -1.42 4.11
N LYS A 56 9.29 -1.33 3.11
CA LYS A 56 8.97 -0.81 1.78
C LYS A 56 8.52 -1.95 0.87
N LEU A 57 7.22 -2.21 0.87
CA LEU A 57 6.60 -3.28 0.08
C LEU A 57 6.36 -2.89 -1.39
N MET A 58 6.37 -1.60 -1.71
CA MET A 58 6.06 -1.14 -3.05
C MET A 58 6.93 -1.82 -4.12
N GLY A 59 6.28 -2.30 -5.19
CA GLY A 59 6.95 -2.94 -6.33
C GLY A 59 6.06 -3.92 -7.06
N LEU A 60 6.70 -4.63 -7.97
CA LEU A 60 6.13 -5.75 -8.68
C LEU A 60 6.62 -7.05 -8.04
N TYR A 61 5.75 -8.01 -7.94
CA TYR A 61 6.02 -9.34 -7.41
C TYR A 61 5.46 -10.37 -8.38
N GLU A 62 6.14 -11.49 -8.45
CA GLU A 62 5.69 -12.70 -9.13
C GLU A 62 5.65 -13.85 -8.15
N GLY A 63 4.81 -14.82 -8.38
CA GLY A 63 4.72 -15.97 -7.51
C GLY A 63 3.62 -16.93 -7.87
N ILE A 64 3.32 -17.81 -6.94
CA ILE A 64 2.38 -18.90 -7.12
C ILE A 64 1.29 -18.78 -6.06
N ILE A 65 0.06 -19.00 -6.51
CA ILE A 65 -1.10 -19.23 -5.65
C ILE A 65 -1.42 -20.72 -5.73
N GLU A 66 -1.34 -21.41 -4.60
CA GLU A 66 -1.84 -22.76 -4.44
C GLU A 66 -3.19 -22.69 -3.74
N TYR A 67 -4.21 -23.33 -4.30
CA TYR A 67 -5.56 -23.25 -3.76
C TYR A 67 -6.23 -24.63 -3.71
N ASN A 68 -7.07 -24.78 -2.70
CA ASN A 68 -7.94 -25.92 -2.56
C ASN A 68 -9.40 -25.46 -2.73
N TYR A 69 -10.08 -26.08 -3.69
CA TYR A 69 -11.49 -25.88 -3.91
C TYR A 69 -12.17 -27.24 -4.09
N ASN A 70 -13.12 -27.56 -3.20
CA ASN A 70 -13.82 -28.81 -3.15
C ASN A 70 -12.89 -30.06 -3.16
N GLY A 71 -11.76 -29.99 -2.45
CA GLY A 71 -10.80 -31.09 -2.38
C GLY A 71 -9.83 -31.20 -3.56
N THR A 72 -9.95 -30.31 -4.55
CA THR A 72 -9.00 -30.25 -5.67
C THR A 72 -7.95 -29.19 -5.42
N VAL A 73 -6.69 -29.60 -5.36
CA VAL A 73 -5.55 -28.70 -5.23
C VAL A 73 -5.04 -28.32 -6.60
N ALA A 74 -4.86 -27.03 -6.84
CA ALA A 74 -4.28 -26.51 -8.08
C ALA A 74 -3.38 -25.31 -7.82
N LYS A 75 -2.46 -25.05 -8.77
CA LYS A 75 -1.50 -23.92 -8.71
C LYS A 75 -1.75 -22.98 -9.87
N LYS A 76 -1.56 -21.69 -9.61
CA LYS A 76 -1.63 -20.62 -10.62
C LYS A 76 -0.50 -19.63 -10.45
N ASP A 77 0.15 -19.31 -11.57
CA ASP A 77 1.08 -18.20 -11.60
C ASP A 77 0.34 -16.87 -11.40
N THR A 78 0.95 -15.98 -10.65
CA THR A 78 0.35 -14.69 -10.32
C THR A 78 1.34 -13.56 -10.40
N PHE A 79 0.88 -12.42 -10.86
CA PHE A 79 1.60 -11.15 -10.84
C PHE A 79 0.91 -10.21 -9.86
N VAL A 80 1.69 -9.61 -8.97
CA VAL A 80 1.19 -8.73 -7.92
C VAL A 80 1.85 -7.38 -8.02
N LYS A 81 1.05 -6.33 -8.03
CA LYS A 81 1.50 -4.95 -7.95
C LYS A 81 1.12 -4.35 -6.61
N ILE A 82 2.11 -3.96 -5.83
CA ILE A 82 1.91 -3.26 -4.57
C ILE A 82 2.25 -1.78 -4.74
N ARG A 83 1.31 -0.91 -4.38
CA ARG A 83 1.49 0.53 -4.23
C ARG A 83 1.41 0.86 -2.75
N GLN A 84 2.32 1.68 -2.28
CA GLN A 84 2.40 2.04 -0.87
C GLN A 84 2.72 3.52 -0.72
N THR A 85 1.96 4.19 0.14
CA THR A 85 2.30 5.48 0.74
C THR A 85 2.57 5.26 2.23
N LEU A 86 2.87 6.30 2.98
CA LEU A 86 3.02 6.18 4.44
C LEU A 86 1.74 5.67 5.11
N LEU A 87 0.57 6.09 4.62
CA LEU A 87 -0.73 5.84 5.24
C LEU A 87 -1.59 4.79 4.52
N SER A 88 -1.15 4.26 3.38
CA SER A 88 -2.01 3.43 2.55
C SER A 88 -1.23 2.39 1.77
N ILE A 89 -1.78 1.18 1.69
CA ILE A 89 -1.26 0.09 0.88
C ILE A 89 -2.38 -0.39 -0.05
N LYS A 90 -2.03 -0.61 -1.31
CA LYS A 90 -2.93 -1.20 -2.31
C LYS A 90 -2.22 -2.36 -3.00
N VAL A 91 -2.84 -3.53 -2.95
CA VAL A 91 -2.35 -4.77 -3.54
C VAL A 91 -3.28 -5.13 -4.70
N GLN A 92 -2.72 -5.38 -5.85
CA GLN A 92 -3.46 -5.83 -7.02
C GLN A 92 -2.86 -7.13 -7.51
N ILE A 93 -3.62 -8.22 -7.40
CA ILE A 93 -3.24 -9.53 -7.92
C ILE A 93 -3.85 -9.70 -9.31
N THR A 94 -3.07 -10.20 -10.24
CA THR A 94 -3.49 -10.48 -11.60
C THR A 94 -3.08 -11.90 -11.96
N THR A 95 -4.04 -12.70 -12.38
CA THR A 95 -3.85 -14.01 -12.98
C THR A 95 -4.40 -14.02 -14.40
N ASN A 96 -4.29 -15.13 -15.08
CA ASN A 96 -4.88 -15.29 -16.43
C ASN A 96 -6.41 -15.11 -16.45
N GLU A 97 -7.08 -15.36 -15.32
CA GLU A 97 -8.55 -15.40 -15.22
C GLU A 97 -9.14 -14.19 -14.54
N ILE A 98 -8.49 -13.71 -13.48
CA ILE A 98 -9.03 -12.67 -12.60
C ILE A 98 -8.02 -11.57 -12.36
N LYS A 99 -8.57 -10.40 -11.99
CA LYS A 99 -7.84 -9.29 -11.41
C LYS A 99 -8.51 -8.93 -10.09
N SER A 100 -7.74 -8.84 -9.01
CA SER A 100 -8.28 -8.41 -7.73
C SER A 100 -7.91 -6.96 -7.44
N ASN A 101 -8.76 -6.28 -6.68
CA ASN A 101 -8.49 -4.93 -6.19
C ASN A 101 -8.67 -4.89 -4.67
N THR A 102 -7.73 -4.26 -3.99
CA THR A 102 -7.80 -4.06 -2.54
C THR A 102 -8.96 -3.16 -2.14
N ILE A 103 -9.72 -3.58 -1.15
CA ILE A 103 -10.71 -2.76 -0.43
C ILE A 103 -9.99 -2.05 0.71
N VAL A 104 -9.35 -2.80 1.60
CA VAL A 104 -8.58 -2.30 2.73
C VAL A 104 -7.30 -3.13 2.89
N ALA A 105 -6.22 -2.49 3.29
CA ALA A 105 -4.96 -3.17 3.62
C ALA A 105 -4.28 -2.46 4.77
N ASN A 106 -3.64 -3.24 5.64
CA ASN A 106 -2.84 -2.76 6.75
C ASN A 106 -1.59 -3.62 6.93
N LEU A 107 -0.49 -2.98 7.30
CA LEU A 107 0.76 -3.65 7.67
C LEU A 107 0.89 -3.55 9.19
N VAL A 108 0.94 -4.70 9.83
CA VAL A 108 0.98 -4.84 11.29
C VAL A 108 2.28 -5.55 11.68
N GLU A 109 2.88 -5.15 12.77
CA GLU A 109 3.99 -5.87 13.37
C GLU A 109 3.43 -6.88 14.39
N GLU A 110 3.68 -8.17 14.14
CA GLU A 110 3.27 -9.29 15.00
C GLU A 110 4.51 -10.11 15.36
N ASN A 111 4.81 -10.23 16.65
CA ASN A 111 5.95 -11.03 17.14
C ASN A 111 7.27 -10.74 16.38
N GLU A 112 7.59 -9.47 16.20
CA GLU A 112 8.79 -9.00 15.48
C GLU A 112 8.79 -9.26 13.97
N GLU A 113 7.67 -9.74 13.39
CA GLU A 113 7.47 -9.93 11.97
C GLU A 113 6.44 -8.94 11.42
N TYR A 114 6.65 -8.42 10.23
CA TYR A 114 5.66 -7.60 9.56
C TYR A 114 4.68 -8.46 8.77
N VAL A 115 3.41 -8.28 9.05
CA VAL A 115 2.31 -9.02 8.42
C VAL A 115 1.40 -8.06 7.65
N LEU A 116 1.23 -8.32 6.37
CA LEU A 116 0.31 -7.59 5.50
C LEU A 116 -1.05 -8.28 5.50
N TYR A 117 -2.03 -7.62 6.09
CA TYR A 117 -3.44 -7.99 6.00
C TYR A 117 -4.11 -7.19 4.90
N TYR A 118 -4.86 -7.81 4.02
CA TYR A 118 -5.70 -7.06 3.09
C TYR A 118 -6.94 -7.83 2.67
N THR A 119 -8.03 -7.09 2.51
CA THR A 119 -9.29 -7.58 1.95
C THR A 119 -9.44 -7.05 0.53
N TYR A 120 -9.92 -7.88 -0.36
CA TYR A 120 -10.03 -7.60 -1.78
C TYR A 120 -11.34 -8.09 -2.39
N ILE A 121 -11.65 -7.54 -3.56
CA ILE A 121 -12.70 -8.02 -4.45
C ILE A 121 -12.07 -8.51 -5.76
N THR A 122 -12.57 -9.63 -6.28
CA THR A 122 -12.12 -10.17 -7.57
C THR A 122 -12.99 -9.65 -8.71
N ASN A 123 -12.36 -9.37 -9.84
CA ASN A 123 -13.02 -9.05 -11.09
C ASN A 123 -12.59 -10.07 -12.15
N PRO A 124 -13.41 -11.11 -12.42
CA PRO A 124 -13.10 -12.10 -13.43
C PRO A 124 -13.23 -11.53 -14.83
N LYS A 125 -12.44 -12.04 -15.78
CA LYS A 125 -12.66 -11.77 -17.20
C LYS A 125 -13.99 -12.43 -17.62
N SER A 126 -14.72 -11.81 -18.53
CA SER A 126 -16.07 -12.22 -18.92
C SER A 126 -16.21 -13.70 -19.26
N LYS A 127 -15.23 -14.29 -19.94
CA LYS A 127 -15.24 -15.71 -20.30
C LYS A 127 -15.17 -16.68 -19.10
N TYR A 128 -14.68 -16.20 -17.95
CA TYR A 128 -14.56 -17.03 -16.73
C TYR A 128 -15.60 -16.67 -15.67
N SER A 129 -16.44 -15.67 -15.90
CA SER A 129 -17.36 -15.11 -14.90
C SER A 129 -18.40 -16.12 -14.37
N LYS A 130 -18.79 -17.11 -15.18
CA LYS A 130 -19.75 -18.17 -14.78
C LYS A 130 -19.10 -19.14 -13.79
N GLU A 131 -17.88 -19.57 -14.07
CA GLU A 131 -17.15 -20.53 -13.23
C GLU A 131 -16.48 -19.85 -12.03
N ASN A 132 -16.06 -18.61 -12.22
CA ASN A 132 -15.34 -17.82 -11.24
C ASN A 132 -16.01 -16.44 -11.04
N PRO A 133 -17.16 -16.39 -10.36
CA PRO A 133 -17.89 -15.12 -10.16
C PRO A 133 -17.11 -14.17 -9.26
N ILE A 134 -17.58 -12.92 -9.20
CA ILE A 134 -17.06 -11.91 -8.27
C ILE A 134 -17.15 -12.43 -6.84
N GLN A 135 -16.07 -12.31 -6.10
CA GLN A 135 -15.99 -12.76 -4.71
C GLN A 135 -15.11 -11.83 -3.88
N HIS A 136 -15.37 -11.81 -2.60
CA HIS A 136 -14.53 -11.16 -1.61
C HIS A 136 -13.54 -12.17 -1.04
N GLY A 137 -12.36 -11.68 -0.69
CA GLY A 137 -11.35 -12.50 -0.03
C GLY A 137 -10.49 -11.66 0.90
N THR A 138 -9.79 -12.36 1.77
CA THR A 138 -8.81 -11.78 2.70
C THR A 138 -7.52 -12.55 2.61
N CYS A 139 -6.40 -11.84 2.71
CA CYS A 139 -5.06 -12.43 2.78
C CYS A 139 -4.36 -11.99 4.05
N ARG A 140 -3.54 -12.89 4.58
CA ARG A 140 -2.53 -12.65 5.61
C ARG A 140 -1.17 -13.07 5.05
N LEU A 141 -0.30 -12.12 4.78
CA LEU A 141 1.02 -12.36 4.19
C LEU A 141 2.12 -11.88 5.13
N ILE A 142 3.02 -12.76 5.50
CA ILE A 142 4.19 -12.48 6.32
C ILE A 142 5.32 -11.99 5.41
N LEU A 143 5.97 -10.90 5.78
CA LEU A 143 7.14 -10.38 5.10
C LEU A 143 8.41 -11.08 5.62
N SER A 144 9.05 -11.84 4.77
CA SER A 144 10.34 -12.44 5.08
C SER A 144 11.48 -11.42 4.97
N THR A 145 12.59 -11.69 5.67
CA THR A 145 13.83 -10.88 5.61
C THR A 145 14.40 -10.74 4.20
N LYS A 146 14.09 -11.64 3.29
CA LYS A 146 14.53 -11.62 1.88
C LYS A 146 13.58 -10.82 0.97
N GLY A 147 12.57 -10.14 1.53
CA GLY A 147 11.60 -9.37 0.76
C GLY A 147 10.56 -10.23 0.03
N CYS A 148 10.42 -11.50 0.41
CA CYS A 148 9.35 -12.37 -0.05
C CYS A 148 8.12 -12.17 0.85
N LEU A 149 6.92 -12.35 0.27
CA LEU A 149 5.64 -12.35 0.98
C LEU A 149 5.05 -13.74 0.89
N THR A 150 4.81 -14.37 2.03
CA THR A 150 4.26 -15.74 2.10
C THR A 150 3.11 -15.78 3.08
N GLY A 151 2.08 -16.54 2.80
CA GLY A 151 0.95 -16.71 3.71
C GLY A 151 -0.27 -17.29 3.05
N ASN A 152 -1.42 -17.01 3.66
CA ASN A 152 -2.68 -17.66 3.32
C ASN A 152 -3.72 -16.64 2.83
N TYR A 153 -4.69 -17.16 2.08
CA TYR A 153 -5.88 -16.43 1.74
C TYR A 153 -7.13 -17.31 1.87
N TRP A 154 -8.26 -16.66 2.03
CA TRP A 154 -9.58 -17.27 2.03
C TRP A 154 -10.61 -16.35 1.37
N THR A 155 -11.62 -16.95 0.80
CA THR A 155 -12.65 -16.24 0.03
C THR A 155 -14.05 -16.55 0.53
N SER A 156 -15.02 -15.72 0.15
CA SER A 156 -16.44 -15.93 0.42
C SER A 156 -17.01 -17.22 -0.17
N ARG A 157 -16.31 -17.84 -1.13
CA ARG A 157 -16.65 -19.16 -1.70
C ARG A 157 -16.00 -20.34 -0.97
N GLN A 158 -15.46 -20.11 0.23
CA GLN A 158 -14.75 -21.14 1.00
C GLN A 158 -13.50 -21.72 0.30
N THR A 159 -12.97 -21.01 -0.71
CA THR A 159 -11.66 -21.33 -1.26
C THR A 159 -10.60 -20.83 -0.29
N ILE A 160 -9.69 -21.72 0.07
CA ILE A 160 -8.52 -21.41 0.90
C ILE A 160 -7.26 -21.78 0.11
N GLY A 161 -6.18 -21.10 0.39
CA GLY A 161 -4.92 -21.41 -0.27
C GLY A 161 -3.75 -20.63 0.27
N ASP A 162 -2.60 -20.97 -0.27
CA ASP A 162 -1.31 -20.38 0.06
C ASP A 162 -0.83 -19.46 -1.06
N ILE A 163 -0.10 -18.43 -0.68
CA ILE A 163 0.49 -17.48 -1.62
C ILE A 163 1.98 -17.35 -1.29
N GLU A 164 2.81 -17.52 -2.30
CA GLU A 164 4.23 -17.24 -2.24
C GLU A 164 4.60 -16.23 -3.30
N LEU A 165 5.14 -15.08 -2.88
CA LEU A 165 5.50 -13.97 -3.75
C LEU A 165 6.97 -13.60 -3.58
N LYS A 166 7.65 -13.38 -4.70
CA LYS A 166 9.01 -12.85 -4.76
C LYS A 166 9.01 -11.50 -5.46
N LYS A 167 9.71 -10.53 -4.92
CA LYS A 167 9.83 -9.21 -5.52
C LYS A 167 10.65 -9.31 -6.81
N CYS A 168 10.08 -8.79 -7.90
CA CYS A 168 10.81 -8.64 -9.16
C CYS A 168 11.93 -7.60 -8.98
N ARG A 169 13.10 -7.86 -9.56
CA ARG A 169 14.24 -6.94 -9.53
C ARG A 169 14.05 -5.77 -10.47
#